data_b075261bb7e0c64d495c9a81adc82bb6
#
_entry.id   b075261bb7e0c64d495c9a81adc82bb6
#
_cell.length_a   1.000
_cell.length_b   1.000
_cell.length_c   1.000
_cell.angle_alpha   90.00
_cell.angle_beta   90.00
_cell.angle_gamma   90.00
#
_symmetry.space_group_name_H-M   'P 1'
#
loop_
_entity.id
_entity.type
_entity.pdbx_description
1 polymer ?
#
loop_
_entity_poly.entity_id
_entity_poly.type
_entity_poly.pdbx_seq_one_letter_code
_entity_poly.pdbx_strand_id
1 'polypeptide(L)'
;MEVLVDSWPEYQMVIIRPQKQDMTDDMDSYTNVYRVFSKDPQKSQEVLKNSEIINWKQKLQIQGFQESLGEGIKAAAFSNSVKVEHSRALLFITEDILKLHAANKSKLGSWAETGHPDDELESETSNFKYAQLDVSYSELVNDNWKLGMNKRSLRYIKRCLRALPAACMLGPDGVPVSWITMDPSCEIGMGYSVEKYRRRGNGTRLMVWYMKYLCQKNIPFYGSVLEENQSAIRMNRALGFLEASCQWHQWTCYPQNLVPL
;
A
#
# COMPACT_ATOMS: atom_id res chain seq x y z
N MET A 1 -13.32 7.69 -2.12
CA MET A 1 -12.55 8.24 -0.97
C MET A 1 -13.06 9.63 -0.64
N GLU A 2 -13.10 10.00 0.63
CA GLU A 2 -13.37 11.35 1.14
C GLU A 2 -12.09 11.90 1.77
N VAL A 3 -11.87 13.20 1.63
CA VAL A 3 -10.81 13.92 2.33
C VAL A 3 -11.47 14.92 3.26
N LEU A 4 -11.25 14.76 4.56
CA LEU A 4 -11.78 15.63 5.60
C LEU A 4 -10.64 16.49 6.12
N VAL A 5 -10.89 17.78 6.29
CA VAL A 5 -9.97 18.75 6.87
C VAL A 5 -10.71 19.56 7.94
N ASP A 6 -10.00 20.00 8.96
CA ASP A 6 -10.55 20.82 10.03
C ASP A 6 -10.79 22.28 9.59
N SER A 7 -9.99 22.79 8.65
CA SER A 7 -10.14 24.12 8.05
C SER A 7 -9.51 24.17 6.65
N TRP A 8 -9.84 25.20 5.88
CA TRP A 8 -9.25 25.42 4.55
C TRP A 8 -9.08 26.93 4.29
N PRO A 9 -7.94 27.36 3.71
CA PRO A 9 -6.78 26.55 3.25
C PRO A 9 -5.82 26.14 4.38
N GLU A 10 -5.92 26.73 5.55
CA GLU A 10 -4.99 26.54 6.67
C GLU A 10 -5.41 25.35 7.56
N TYR A 11 -5.31 24.13 7.00
CA TYR A 11 -5.64 22.91 7.75
C TYR A 11 -4.55 22.56 8.78
N GLN A 12 -4.97 21.97 9.90
CA GLN A 12 -4.11 21.35 10.91
C GLN A 12 -4.17 19.83 10.85
N MET A 13 -5.30 19.26 10.42
CA MET A 13 -5.51 17.85 10.31
C MET A 13 -6.12 17.47 8.97
N VAL A 14 -5.68 16.32 8.44
CA VAL A 14 -6.26 15.69 7.26
C VAL A 14 -6.61 14.26 7.60
N ILE A 15 -7.83 13.85 7.30
CA ILE A 15 -8.28 12.46 7.41
C ILE A 15 -8.81 12.02 6.05
N ILE A 16 -8.28 10.91 5.55
CA ILE A 16 -8.73 10.30 4.30
C ILE A 16 -9.39 8.97 4.66
N ARG A 17 -10.61 8.76 4.18
CA ARG A 17 -11.37 7.53 4.40
C ARG A 17 -12.18 7.15 3.15
N PRO A 18 -12.64 5.90 3.02
CA PRO A 18 -13.70 5.56 2.07
C PRO A 18 -14.97 6.35 2.36
N GLN A 19 -15.85 6.47 1.37
CA GLN A 19 -17.17 7.03 1.61
C GLN A 19 -17.94 6.18 2.62
N LYS A 20 -18.70 6.79 3.52
CA LYS A 20 -19.46 6.07 4.57
C LYS A 20 -20.31 4.93 4.01
N GLN A 21 -20.89 5.12 2.83
CA GLN A 21 -21.70 4.12 2.14
C GLN A 21 -20.93 2.86 1.69
N ASP A 22 -19.59 2.94 1.62
CA ASP A 22 -18.74 1.80 1.26
C ASP A 22 -18.31 1.01 2.51
N MET A 23 -18.45 1.60 3.71
CA MET A 23 -18.00 1.06 5.00
C MET A 23 -19.14 0.31 5.72
N THR A 24 -19.80 -0.62 5.03
CA THR A 24 -21.03 -1.28 5.51
C THR A 24 -20.80 -2.59 6.26
N ASP A 25 -19.63 -3.20 6.15
CA ASP A 25 -19.27 -4.43 6.88
C ASP A 25 -18.39 -4.06 8.09
N ASP A 26 -18.98 -4.15 9.29
CA ASP A 26 -18.29 -3.77 10.54
C ASP A 26 -17.02 -4.57 10.82
N MET A 27 -16.83 -5.71 10.18
CA MET A 27 -15.64 -6.54 10.34
C MET A 27 -14.61 -6.36 9.20
N ASP A 28 -14.90 -5.50 8.20
CA ASP A 28 -14.02 -5.32 7.04
C ASP A 28 -12.93 -4.27 7.28
N SER A 29 -11.92 -4.62 8.05
CA SER A 29 -10.78 -3.73 8.30
C SER A 29 -9.95 -3.38 7.04
N TYR A 30 -10.16 -4.04 5.89
CA TYR A 30 -9.53 -3.65 4.63
C TYR A 30 -10.24 -2.46 3.98
N THR A 31 -11.53 -2.29 4.27
CA THR A 31 -12.32 -1.13 3.81
C THR A 31 -12.40 -0.06 4.88
N ASN A 32 -12.58 -0.42 6.15
CA ASN A 32 -12.69 0.52 7.25
C ASN A 32 -11.32 1.10 7.61
N VAL A 33 -10.74 1.88 6.69
CA VAL A 33 -9.39 2.43 6.80
C VAL A 33 -9.45 3.95 6.84
N TYR A 34 -8.78 4.53 7.83
CA TYR A 34 -8.62 5.97 8.01
C TYR A 34 -7.13 6.32 7.92
N ARG A 35 -6.76 7.20 7.00
CA ARG A 35 -5.40 7.74 6.92
C ARG A 35 -5.39 9.10 7.55
N VAL A 36 -4.49 9.30 8.51
CA VAL A 36 -4.47 10.50 9.35
C VAL A 36 -3.13 11.19 9.24
N PHE A 37 -3.18 12.49 9.04
CA PHE A 37 -2.06 13.40 9.16
C PHE A 37 -2.46 14.58 10.06
N SER A 38 -1.57 15.02 10.96
CA SER A 38 -1.81 16.20 11.80
C SER A 38 -0.54 17.03 11.93
N LYS A 39 -0.65 18.34 11.77
CA LYS A 39 0.43 19.30 12.10
C LYS A 39 0.65 19.40 13.61
N ASP A 40 -0.41 19.12 14.41
CA ASP A 40 -0.36 19.07 15.88
C ASP A 40 -0.97 17.74 16.35
N PRO A 41 -0.18 16.66 16.43
CA PRO A 41 -0.67 15.36 16.84
C PRO A 41 -1.27 15.33 18.25
N GLN A 42 -0.85 16.22 19.15
CA GLN A 42 -1.37 16.29 20.52
C GLN A 42 -2.84 16.74 20.56
N LYS A 43 -3.24 17.61 19.62
CA LYS A 43 -4.63 18.04 19.47
C LYS A 43 -5.51 17.09 18.68
N SER A 44 -4.92 16.07 18.05
CA SER A 44 -5.66 15.10 17.23
C SER A 44 -6.70 14.30 17.99
N GLN A 45 -6.52 14.12 19.30
CA GLN A 45 -7.39 13.29 20.15
C GLN A 45 -8.87 13.72 20.11
N GLU A 46 -9.16 15.02 20.12
CA GLU A 46 -10.54 15.52 20.12
C GLU A 46 -11.24 15.19 18.78
N VAL A 47 -10.53 15.39 17.68
CA VAL A 47 -11.05 15.06 16.34
C VAL A 47 -11.24 13.56 16.18
N LEU A 48 -10.28 12.76 16.65
CA LEU A 48 -10.34 11.30 16.58
C LEU A 48 -11.46 10.70 17.45
N LYS A 49 -11.88 11.36 18.52
CA LYS A 49 -13.05 10.94 19.34
C LYS A 49 -14.38 11.16 18.64
N ASN A 50 -14.45 12.01 17.64
CA ASN A 50 -15.70 12.33 16.97
C ASN A 50 -16.20 11.13 16.15
N SER A 51 -17.34 10.55 16.56
CA SER A 51 -17.95 9.38 15.92
C SER A 51 -18.46 9.65 14.48
N GLU A 52 -18.67 10.91 14.11
CA GLU A 52 -19.00 11.28 12.72
C GLU A 52 -17.78 11.18 11.80
N ILE A 53 -16.58 11.25 12.36
CA ILE A 53 -15.32 11.17 11.63
C ILE A 53 -14.83 9.73 11.61
N ILE A 54 -14.72 9.08 12.78
CA ILE A 54 -14.27 7.69 12.92
C ILE A 54 -15.37 6.84 13.54
N ASN A 55 -15.79 5.81 12.83
CA ASN A 55 -16.78 4.86 13.32
C ASN A 55 -16.12 3.81 14.21
N TRP A 56 -15.97 4.13 15.51
CA TRP A 56 -15.36 3.24 16.51
C TRP A 56 -16.16 1.95 16.81
N LYS A 57 -17.37 1.81 16.23
CA LYS A 57 -18.17 0.58 16.36
C LYS A 57 -17.72 -0.52 15.39
N GLN A 58 -16.87 -0.20 14.44
CA GLN A 58 -16.35 -1.12 13.45
C GLN A 58 -14.93 -1.59 13.79
N LYS A 59 -14.55 -2.79 13.37
CA LYS A 59 -13.16 -3.17 13.24
C LYS A 59 -12.56 -2.30 12.13
N LEU A 60 -11.54 -1.51 12.48
CA LEU A 60 -10.97 -0.52 11.57
C LEU A 60 -9.45 -0.47 11.67
N GLN A 61 -8.82 0.21 10.71
CA GLN A 61 -7.42 0.57 10.74
C GLN A 61 -7.26 2.08 10.67
N ILE A 62 -6.38 2.63 11.51
CA ILE A 62 -5.88 3.99 11.37
C ILE A 62 -4.43 3.88 10.90
N GLN A 63 -4.09 4.62 9.86
CA GLN A 63 -2.77 4.57 9.22
C GLN A 63 -2.18 5.97 9.12
N GLY A 64 -0.86 6.08 9.24
CA GLY A 64 -0.15 7.36 9.09
C GLY A 64 1.35 7.22 9.21
N PHE A 65 2.06 8.33 9.03
CA PHE A 65 3.52 8.38 9.07
C PHE A 65 4.06 9.04 10.34
N GLN A 66 3.19 9.30 11.32
CA GLN A 66 3.51 10.03 12.53
C GLN A 66 3.24 9.14 13.75
N GLU A 67 4.30 8.62 14.38
CA GLU A 67 4.20 7.82 15.61
C GLU A 67 3.46 8.57 16.72
N SER A 68 3.64 9.90 16.78
CA SER A 68 3.01 10.78 17.77
C SER A 68 1.47 10.80 17.73
N LEU A 69 0.83 10.32 16.67
CA LEU A 69 -0.62 10.10 16.63
C LEU A 69 -1.08 8.97 17.57
N GLY A 70 -0.16 8.05 17.91
CA GLY A 70 -0.48 6.84 18.67
C GLY A 70 -1.15 7.12 20.03
N GLU A 71 -0.71 8.13 20.76
CA GLU A 71 -1.30 8.46 22.06
C GLU A 71 -2.74 8.99 21.93
N GLY A 72 -2.98 9.86 20.95
CA GLY A 72 -4.33 10.35 20.66
C GLY A 72 -5.28 9.23 20.20
N ILE A 73 -4.77 8.30 19.36
CA ILE A 73 -5.53 7.13 18.89
C ILE A 73 -5.87 6.20 20.05
N LYS A 74 -4.91 5.86 20.93
CA LYS A 74 -5.13 5.01 22.11
C LYS A 74 -6.15 5.63 23.07
N ALA A 75 -6.04 6.93 23.33
CA ALA A 75 -6.96 7.64 24.21
C ALA A 75 -8.38 7.69 23.63
N ALA A 76 -8.54 7.92 22.33
CA ALA A 76 -9.84 7.89 21.68
C ALA A 76 -10.44 6.46 21.68
N ALA A 77 -9.63 5.45 21.39
CA ALA A 77 -10.03 4.05 21.43
C ALA A 77 -10.47 3.60 22.83
N PHE A 78 -9.70 3.97 23.86
CA PHE A 78 -10.04 3.68 25.27
C PHE A 78 -11.41 4.26 25.64
N SER A 79 -11.66 5.52 25.26
CA SER A 79 -12.97 6.18 25.52
C SER A 79 -14.15 5.48 24.82
N ASN A 80 -13.88 4.68 23.78
CA ASN A 80 -14.88 3.94 23.01
C ASN A 80 -14.88 2.43 23.33
N SER A 81 -14.15 1.96 24.35
CA SER A 81 -14.00 0.55 24.70
C SER A 81 -13.47 -0.30 23.54
N VAL A 82 -12.43 0.21 22.87
CA VAL A 82 -11.79 -0.42 21.70
C VAL A 82 -10.37 -0.84 22.05
N LYS A 83 -10.02 -2.10 21.75
CA LYS A 83 -8.64 -2.61 21.84
C LYS A 83 -7.86 -2.11 20.61
N VAL A 84 -6.62 -1.68 20.83
CA VAL A 84 -5.72 -1.24 19.74
C VAL A 84 -4.49 -2.13 19.69
N GLU A 85 -4.17 -2.59 18.49
CA GLU A 85 -2.92 -3.24 18.17
C GLU A 85 -2.12 -2.33 17.21
N HIS A 86 -0.86 -2.08 17.51
CA HIS A 86 0.01 -1.22 16.72
C HIS A 86 1.06 -2.05 15.99
N SER A 87 1.20 -1.80 14.70
CA SER A 87 2.30 -2.30 13.87
C SER A 87 2.97 -1.15 13.14
N ARG A 88 4.23 -1.36 12.77
CA ARG A 88 5.04 -0.39 12.03
C ARG A 88 5.80 -1.08 10.92
N ALA A 89 6.15 -0.32 9.88
CA ALA A 89 6.91 -0.79 8.75
C ALA A 89 7.89 0.29 8.28
N LEU A 90 8.98 -0.12 7.65
CA LEU A 90 9.90 0.77 6.96
C LEU A 90 9.18 1.37 5.75
N LEU A 91 9.32 2.68 5.58
CA LEU A 91 8.74 3.40 4.46
C LEU A 91 9.81 3.59 3.37
N PHE A 92 9.49 3.14 2.16
CA PHE A 92 10.35 3.28 0.99
C PHE A 92 9.72 4.24 -0.01
N ILE A 93 10.49 5.28 -0.37
CA ILE A 93 10.10 6.31 -1.33
C ILE A 93 11.14 6.42 -2.44
N THR A 94 10.77 6.98 -3.59
CA THR A 94 11.74 7.36 -4.61
C THR A 94 12.01 8.86 -4.52
N GLU A 95 13.24 9.30 -4.81
CA GLU A 95 13.54 10.74 -4.91
C GLU A 95 12.64 11.46 -5.90
N ASP A 96 12.25 10.79 -6.96
CA ASP A 96 11.41 11.34 -8.01
C ASP A 96 9.96 11.57 -7.56
N ILE A 97 9.45 10.85 -6.55
CA ILE A 97 8.17 11.20 -5.93
C ILE A 97 8.26 12.60 -5.29
N LEU A 98 9.37 12.92 -4.66
CA LEU A 98 9.61 14.25 -4.07
C LEU A 98 9.87 15.32 -5.16
N LYS A 99 10.33 14.91 -6.34
CA LYS A 99 10.67 15.77 -7.48
C LYS A 99 9.66 15.73 -8.63
N LEU A 100 8.67 14.86 -8.60
CA LEU A 100 7.61 14.77 -9.63
C LEU A 100 6.81 16.08 -9.79
N HIS A 101 6.86 16.98 -8.79
CA HIS A 101 6.35 18.33 -8.91
C HIS A 101 7.40 19.36 -9.39
N ALA A 102 8.68 18.99 -9.47
CA ALA A 102 9.76 19.87 -9.90
C ALA A 102 10.41 19.32 -11.19
N ALA A 103 9.65 19.35 -12.28
CA ALA A 103 10.13 19.24 -13.67
C ALA A 103 11.60 18.80 -13.84
N ASN A 104 11.88 17.49 -14.02
CA ASN A 104 13.02 17.13 -14.86
C ASN A 104 12.95 15.70 -15.41
N LYS A 105 12.64 15.62 -16.69
CA LYS A 105 12.71 14.43 -17.54
C LYS A 105 14.12 13.81 -17.64
N SER A 106 15.18 14.43 -17.13
CA SER A 106 16.56 14.04 -17.40
C SER A 106 17.11 12.90 -16.53
N LYS A 107 16.59 12.65 -15.34
CA LYS A 107 17.06 11.52 -14.53
C LYS A 107 16.26 10.23 -14.70
N LEU A 108 15.00 10.32 -15.10
CA LEU A 108 14.30 9.14 -15.63
C LEU A 108 14.95 8.61 -16.93
N GLY A 109 15.62 9.50 -17.69
CA GLY A 109 16.45 9.12 -18.82
C GLY A 109 17.57 8.14 -18.46
N SER A 110 18.24 8.32 -17.31
CA SER A 110 19.32 7.40 -16.94
C SER A 110 18.85 5.98 -16.59
N TRP A 111 17.61 5.83 -16.10
CA TRP A 111 16.98 4.51 -15.91
C TRP A 111 16.37 3.96 -17.20
N ALA A 112 16.00 4.84 -18.12
CA ALA A 112 15.51 4.47 -19.45
C ALA A 112 16.64 4.20 -20.45
N GLU A 113 17.83 4.78 -20.24
CA GLU A 113 19.01 4.65 -21.11
C GLU A 113 19.96 3.53 -20.70
N THR A 114 19.87 2.99 -19.48
CA THR A 114 20.56 1.75 -19.15
C THR A 114 19.78 0.58 -19.75
N GLY A 115 19.98 0.40 -21.07
CA GLY A 115 19.63 -0.78 -21.84
C GLY A 115 18.13 -1.15 -21.80
N HIS A 116 17.53 -1.27 -22.95
CA HIS A 116 16.39 -2.17 -23.07
C HIS A 116 16.74 -3.45 -22.31
N PRO A 117 15.91 -3.90 -21.33
CA PRO A 117 16.16 -5.20 -20.71
C PRO A 117 16.08 -6.34 -21.72
N ASP A 118 15.76 -6.03 -22.97
CA ASP A 118 15.48 -6.98 -24.03
C ASP A 118 16.74 -7.42 -24.81
N ASP A 119 17.86 -6.65 -24.76
CA ASP A 119 18.95 -6.92 -25.70
C ASP A 119 20.05 -7.87 -25.22
N GLU A 120 20.18 -8.21 -23.93
CA GLU A 120 21.24 -9.13 -23.45
C GLU A 120 20.78 -10.34 -22.61
N LEU A 121 19.48 -10.43 -22.24
CA LEU A 121 18.94 -11.57 -21.49
C LEU A 121 17.91 -12.40 -22.26
N GLU A 122 17.84 -12.23 -23.58
CA GLU A 122 16.83 -12.88 -24.43
C GLU A 122 16.89 -14.42 -24.45
N SER A 123 18.01 -15.04 -24.09
CA SER A 123 18.14 -16.50 -24.27
C SER A 123 17.41 -17.35 -23.21
N GLU A 124 17.18 -16.82 -22.00
CA GLU A 124 16.41 -17.54 -20.94
C GLU A 124 15.04 -16.93 -20.61
N THR A 125 14.75 -15.71 -21.10
CA THR A 125 13.52 -14.97 -20.78
C THR A 125 12.49 -14.94 -21.90
N SER A 126 12.75 -15.54 -23.04
CA SER A 126 11.86 -15.54 -24.21
C SER A 126 10.44 -16.06 -23.96
N ASN A 127 10.22 -16.76 -22.83
CA ASN A 127 8.93 -17.35 -22.46
C ASN A 127 8.16 -16.56 -21.38
N PHE A 128 8.67 -15.40 -20.93
CA PHE A 128 7.99 -14.57 -19.92
C PHE A 128 7.47 -13.27 -20.55
N LYS A 129 6.25 -12.86 -20.18
CA LYS A 129 5.61 -11.64 -20.70
C LYS A 129 5.14 -10.76 -19.57
N TYR A 130 5.39 -9.46 -19.67
CA TYR A 130 4.78 -8.48 -18.77
C TYR A 130 3.36 -8.18 -19.20
N ALA A 131 2.46 -8.10 -18.24
CA ALA A 131 1.07 -7.81 -18.50
C ALA A 131 0.44 -7.05 -17.32
N GLN A 132 -0.70 -6.41 -17.57
CA GLN A 132 -1.56 -5.94 -16.50
C GLN A 132 -2.19 -7.13 -15.79
N LEU A 133 -2.21 -7.10 -14.46
CA LEU A 133 -2.86 -8.14 -13.66
C LEU A 133 -4.37 -7.90 -13.67
N ASP A 134 -5.11 -8.78 -14.31
CA ASP A 134 -6.55 -8.71 -14.42
C ASP A 134 -7.27 -9.16 -13.14
N VAL A 135 -8.50 -8.65 -12.93
CA VAL A 135 -9.34 -8.98 -11.78
C VAL A 135 -9.69 -10.47 -11.67
N SER A 136 -9.63 -11.23 -12.76
CA SER A 136 -9.82 -12.69 -12.74
C SER A 136 -8.79 -13.42 -11.88
N TYR A 137 -7.61 -12.81 -11.67
CA TYR A 137 -6.55 -13.36 -10.80
C TYR A 137 -6.67 -12.95 -9.33
N SER A 138 -7.78 -12.32 -8.92
CA SER A 138 -7.96 -11.86 -7.54
C SER A 138 -7.90 -12.97 -6.49
N GLU A 139 -8.37 -14.16 -6.80
CA GLU A 139 -8.29 -15.32 -5.91
C GLU A 139 -6.84 -15.79 -5.76
N LEU A 140 -6.10 -15.86 -6.87
CA LEU A 140 -4.67 -16.17 -6.84
C LEU A 140 -3.89 -15.19 -5.95
N VAL A 141 -4.16 -13.88 -6.05
CA VAL A 141 -3.54 -12.86 -5.20
C VAL A 141 -3.94 -13.08 -3.74
N ASN A 142 -5.23 -13.29 -3.47
CA ASN A 142 -5.74 -13.47 -2.11
C ASN A 142 -5.13 -14.69 -1.41
N ASP A 143 -5.01 -15.80 -2.11
CA ASP A 143 -4.47 -17.06 -1.56
C ASP A 143 -2.96 -16.98 -1.25
N ASN A 144 -2.27 -16.02 -1.85
CA ASN A 144 -0.84 -15.80 -1.65
C ASN A 144 -0.50 -14.54 -0.85
N TRP A 145 -1.50 -13.79 -0.38
CA TRP A 145 -1.28 -12.63 0.46
C TRP A 145 -1.45 -12.97 1.94
N LYS A 146 -0.35 -13.01 2.70
CA LYS A 146 -0.34 -13.43 4.11
C LYS A 146 -1.29 -12.63 5.03
N LEU A 147 -1.60 -11.37 4.68
CA LEU A 147 -2.53 -10.53 5.43
C LEU A 147 -3.97 -10.67 4.93
N GLY A 148 -4.21 -11.55 3.98
CA GLY A 148 -5.49 -11.80 3.32
C GLY A 148 -6.08 -13.17 3.65
N MET A 149 -6.27 -14.00 2.61
CA MET A 149 -6.77 -15.39 2.66
C MET A 149 -8.21 -15.50 3.20
N ASN A 150 -9.03 -14.47 3.05
CA ASN A 150 -10.41 -14.48 3.49
C ASN A 150 -11.32 -13.72 2.52
N LYS A 151 -12.66 -13.84 2.73
CA LYS A 151 -13.65 -13.22 1.83
C LYS A 151 -13.58 -11.68 1.79
N ARG A 152 -13.18 -11.02 2.88
CA ARG A 152 -13.08 -9.56 2.95
C ARG A 152 -11.84 -9.07 2.19
N SER A 153 -10.70 -9.72 2.39
CA SER A 153 -9.49 -9.43 1.62
C SER A 153 -9.69 -9.68 0.13
N LEU A 154 -10.42 -10.75 -0.25
CA LEU A 154 -10.75 -11.00 -1.66
C LEU A 154 -11.60 -9.86 -2.26
N ARG A 155 -12.61 -9.35 -1.53
CA ARG A 155 -13.39 -8.18 -1.98
C ARG A 155 -12.52 -6.94 -2.16
N TYR A 156 -11.62 -6.70 -1.20
CA TYR A 156 -10.66 -5.60 -1.25
C TYR A 156 -9.74 -5.70 -2.47
N ILE A 157 -9.13 -6.86 -2.70
CA ILE A 157 -8.26 -7.13 -3.85
C ILE A 157 -9.02 -6.91 -5.16
N LYS A 158 -10.25 -7.43 -5.28
CA LYS A 158 -11.10 -7.23 -6.46
C LYS A 158 -11.34 -5.74 -6.75
N ARG A 159 -11.54 -4.91 -5.73
CA ARG A 159 -11.67 -3.44 -5.89
C ARG A 159 -10.36 -2.81 -6.37
N CYS A 160 -9.24 -3.16 -5.75
CA CYS A 160 -7.93 -2.65 -6.15
C CYS A 160 -7.63 -2.98 -7.61
N LEU A 161 -7.77 -4.24 -8.02
CA LEU A 161 -7.47 -4.68 -9.38
C LEU A 161 -8.40 -4.07 -10.46
N ARG A 162 -9.63 -3.69 -10.10
CA ARG A 162 -10.55 -3.01 -11.03
C ARG A 162 -10.25 -1.53 -11.22
N ALA A 163 -9.77 -0.87 -10.18
CA ALA A 163 -9.70 0.58 -10.14
C ALA A 163 -8.25 1.12 -10.23
N LEU A 164 -7.26 0.32 -9.92
CA LEU A 164 -5.88 0.75 -9.77
C LEU A 164 -4.94 -0.09 -10.64
N PRO A 165 -3.79 0.46 -11.02
CA PRO A 165 -2.77 -0.30 -11.75
C PRO A 165 -2.32 -1.52 -10.96
N ALA A 166 -2.14 -2.63 -11.68
CA ALA A 166 -1.52 -3.83 -11.15
C ALA A 166 -0.76 -4.53 -12.26
N ALA A 167 0.34 -5.17 -11.95
CA ALA A 167 1.24 -5.77 -12.93
C ALA A 167 1.50 -7.24 -12.61
N CYS A 168 1.73 -8.04 -13.66
CA CYS A 168 2.21 -9.39 -13.50
C CYS A 168 3.24 -9.76 -14.58
N MET A 169 3.99 -10.78 -14.30
CA MET A 169 4.81 -11.50 -15.26
C MET A 169 4.12 -12.85 -15.51
N LEU A 170 3.77 -13.10 -16.76
CA LEU A 170 3.21 -14.38 -17.21
C LEU A 170 4.34 -15.35 -17.49
N GLY A 171 4.16 -16.60 -17.07
CA GLY A 171 5.05 -17.71 -17.41
C GLY A 171 4.78 -18.29 -18.78
N PRO A 172 5.49 -19.36 -19.17
CA PRO A 172 5.34 -20.01 -20.46
C PRO A 172 3.94 -20.55 -20.74
N ASP A 173 3.20 -20.87 -19.67
CA ASP A 173 1.82 -21.35 -19.69
C ASP A 173 0.77 -20.21 -19.70
N GLY A 174 1.21 -18.94 -19.80
CA GLY A 174 0.34 -17.77 -19.79
C GLY A 174 -0.27 -17.44 -18.42
N VAL A 175 0.18 -18.08 -17.34
CA VAL A 175 -0.31 -17.85 -15.98
C VAL A 175 0.64 -16.91 -15.23
N PRO A 176 0.13 -15.98 -14.37
CA PRO A 176 0.98 -15.13 -13.56
C PRO A 176 1.92 -15.93 -12.65
N VAL A 177 3.22 -15.67 -12.77
CA VAL A 177 4.28 -16.27 -11.93
C VAL A 177 4.88 -15.28 -10.94
N SER A 178 4.66 -14.00 -11.17
CA SER A 178 4.98 -12.91 -10.26
C SER A 178 3.99 -11.77 -10.47
N TRP A 179 3.63 -11.06 -9.41
CA TRP A 179 2.70 -9.92 -9.49
C TRP A 179 2.96 -8.88 -8.42
N ILE A 180 2.44 -7.69 -8.66
CA ILE A 180 2.47 -6.51 -7.80
C ILE A 180 1.16 -5.76 -7.99
N THR A 181 0.59 -5.25 -6.90
CA THR A 181 -0.63 -4.46 -6.93
C THR A 181 -0.41 -3.07 -6.34
N MET A 182 -1.42 -2.23 -6.41
CA MET A 182 -1.46 -0.92 -5.78
C MET A 182 -2.73 -0.80 -4.94
N ASP A 183 -2.64 -0.11 -3.83
CA ASP A 183 -3.77 0.23 -2.97
C ASP A 183 -4.30 1.66 -3.27
N PRO A 184 -5.45 2.07 -2.71
CA PRO A 184 -6.01 3.41 -2.93
C PRO A 184 -5.16 4.57 -2.41
N SER A 185 -4.11 4.33 -1.65
CA SER A 185 -3.12 5.35 -1.23
C SER A 185 -1.92 5.47 -2.16
N CYS A 186 -1.94 4.75 -3.28
CA CYS A 186 -0.80 4.57 -4.17
C CYS A 186 0.36 3.78 -3.53
N GLU A 187 0.10 3.02 -2.49
CA GLU A 187 1.07 2.08 -1.93
C GLU A 187 1.20 0.85 -2.83
N ILE A 188 2.44 0.53 -3.20
CA ILE A 188 2.76 -0.72 -3.90
C ILE A 188 2.77 -1.85 -2.89
N GLY A 189 1.94 -2.85 -3.11
CA GLY A 189 1.78 -3.95 -2.16
C GLY A 189 1.41 -5.29 -2.78
N MET A 190 1.13 -6.27 -1.90
CA MET A 190 0.73 -7.62 -2.28
C MET A 190 1.65 -8.29 -3.31
N GLY A 191 2.93 -7.86 -3.34
CA GLY A 191 3.93 -8.41 -4.26
C GLY A 191 4.25 -9.86 -3.91
N TYR A 192 4.26 -10.73 -4.94
CA TYR A 192 4.56 -12.14 -4.77
C TYR A 192 5.22 -12.73 -6.01
N SER A 193 6.01 -13.77 -5.80
CA SER A 193 6.52 -14.63 -6.87
C SER A 193 6.31 -16.08 -6.47
N VAL A 194 5.77 -16.86 -7.38
CA VAL A 194 5.56 -18.30 -7.22
C VAL A 194 6.89 -18.99 -6.91
N GLU A 195 6.90 -19.92 -5.97
CA GLU A 195 8.10 -20.46 -5.36
C GLU A 195 9.11 -21.00 -6.39
N LYS A 196 8.65 -21.78 -7.36
CA LYS A 196 9.51 -22.36 -8.43
C LYS A 196 10.19 -21.30 -9.30
N TYR A 197 9.72 -20.04 -9.26
CA TYR A 197 10.26 -18.92 -10.05
C TYR A 197 11.02 -17.89 -9.19
N ARG A 198 11.18 -18.13 -7.89
CA ARG A 198 11.95 -17.27 -7.00
C ARG A 198 13.44 -17.36 -7.28
N ARG A 199 14.19 -16.38 -6.77
CA ARG A 199 15.67 -16.28 -6.88
C ARG A 199 16.20 -16.20 -8.33
N ARG A 200 15.34 -15.86 -9.30
CA ARG A 200 15.67 -15.67 -10.72
C ARG A 200 15.55 -14.21 -11.16
N GLY A 201 15.44 -13.26 -10.24
CA GLY A 201 15.26 -11.84 -10.52
C GLY A 201 13.88 -11.42 -11.02
N ASN A 202 12.91 -12.33 -11.14
CA ASN A 202 11.60 -12.05 -11.72
C ASN A 202 10.84 -10.92 -10.99
N GLY A 203 10.85 -10.92 -9.65
CA GLY A 203 10.22 -9.86 -8.87
C GLY A 203 10.85 -8.49 -9.09
N THR A 204 12.19 -8.43 -9.17
CA THR A 204 12.92 -7.19 -9.44
C THR A 204 12.63 -6.66 -10.84
N ARG A 205 12.68 -7.52 -11.87
CA ARG A 205 12.34 -7.14 -13.25
C ARG A 205 10.91 -6.65 -13.36
N LEU A 206 9.96 -7.33 -12.72
CA LEU A 206 8.56 -6.90 -12.70
C LEU A 206 8.40 -5.54 -12.01
N MET A 207 9.08 -5.32 -10.87
CA MET A 207 9.05 -4.03 -10.18
C MET A 207 9.58 -2.91 -11.08
N VAL A 208 10.72 -3.11 -11.77
CA VAL A 208 11.26 -2.12 -12.71
C VAL A 208 10.27 -1.78 -13.81
N TRP A 209 9.67 -2.81 -14.43
CA TRP A 209 8.65 -2.61 -15.47
C TRP A 209 7.45 -1.82 -14.94
N TYR A 210 6.97 -2.18 -13.76
CA TYR A 210 5.82 -1.53 -13.14
C TYR A 210 6.11 -0.08 -12.76
N MET A 211 7.29 0.22 -12.20
CA MET A 211 7.72 1.59 -11.90
C MET A 211 7.77 2.45 -13.17
N LYS A 212 8.35 1.93 -14.27
CA LYS A 212 8.36 2.63 -15.57
C LYS A 212 6.93 2.96 -16.02
N TYR A 213 6.02 2.00 -15.94
CA TYR A 213 4.62 2.19 -16.28
C TYR A 213 3.96 3.28 -15.41
N LEU A 214 4.13 3.24 -14.09
CA LEU A 214 3.57 4.25 -13.18
C LEU A 214 4.12 5.64 -13.45
N CYS A 215 5.42 5.77 -13.68
CA CYS A 215 6.06 7.03 -14.04
C CYS A 215 5.53 7.60 -15.37
N GLN A 216 5.38 6.76 -16.40
CA GLN A 216 4.79 7.17 -17.69
C GLN A 216 3.36 7.68 -17.54
N LYS A 217 2.62 7.18 -16.58
CA LYS A 217 1.24 7.58 -16.25
C LYS A 217 1.16 8.73 -15.25
N ASN A 218 2.29 9.24 -14.76
CA ASN A 218 2.36 10.23 -13.68
C ASN A 218 1.60 9.78 -12.41
N ILE A 219 1.63 8.49 -12.09
CA ILE A 219 1.02 7.93 -10.90
C ILE A 219 2.09 7.90 -9.80
N PRO A 220 1.91 8.61 -8.67
CA PRO A 220 2.82 8.53 -7.54
C PRO A 220 2.74 7.14 -6.91
N PHE A 221 3.84 6.70 -6.30
CA PHE A 221 3.89 5.42 -5.59
C PHE A 221 4.94 5.42 -4.47
N TYR A 222 4.69 4.62 -3.48
CA TYR A 222 5.60 4.33 -2.38
C TYR A 222 5.38 2.89 -1.92
N GLY A 223 6.20 2.40 -1.00
CA GLY A 223 5.99 1.08 -0.41
C GLY A 223 6.28 1.08 1.08
N SER A 224 5.55 0.26 1.82
CA SER A 224 5.90 -0.06 3.20
C SER A 224 6.31 -1.53 3.29
N VAL A 225 7.31 -1.82 4.11
CA VAL A 225 7.87 -3.16 4.25
C VAL A 225 8.12 -3.47 5.72
N LEU A 226 7.51 -4.54 6.21
CA LEU A 226 7.77 -5.04 7.55
C LEU A 226 9.26 -5.38 7.73
N GLU A 227 9.83 -5.07 8.89
CA GLU A 227 11.27 -5.25 9.18
C GLU A 227 11.73 -6.71 8.99
N GLU A 228 10.83 -7.67 9.19
CA GLU A 228 11.13 -9.10 9.01
C GLU A 228 11.25 -9.49 7.52
N ASN A 229 10.71 -8.70 6.61
CA ASN A 229 10.74 -9.00 5.17
C ASN A 229 12.04 -8.55 4.51
N GLN A 230 13.15 -9.16 4.92
CA GLN A 230 14.48 -8.84 4.44
C GLN A 230 14.66 -8.94 2.91
N SER A 231 13.85 -9.79 2.26
CA SER A 231 13.87 -9.93 0.79
C SER A 231 13.35 -8.67 0.10
N ALA A 232 12.22 -8.15 0.55
CA ALA A 232 11.65 -6.91 0.01
C ALA A 232 12.52 -5.69 0.34
N ILE A 233 13.09 -5.63 1.55
CA ILE A 233 14.01 -4.55 1.95
C ILE A 233 15.21 -4.50 1.00
N ARG A 234 15.89 -5.65 0.78
CA ARG A 234 17.02 -5.72 -0.15
C ARG A 234 16.63 -5.34 -1.58
N MET A 235 15.47 -5.78 -2.05
CA MET A 235 14.97 -5.44 -3.38
C MET A 235 14.74 -3.93 -3.51
N ASN A 236 14.04 -3.30 -2.56
CA ASN A 236 13.78 -1.85 -2.62
C ASN A 236 15.08 -1.04 -2.61
N ARG A 237 16.04 -1.38 -1.73
CA ARG A 237 17.35 -0.72 -1.69
C ARG A 237 18.13 -0.90 -3.01
N ALA A 238 18.14 -2.10 -3.57
CA ALA A 238 18.80 -2.39 -4.85
C ALA A 238 18.17 -1.64 -6.03
N LEU A 239 16.88 -1.34 -5.96
CA LEU A 239 16.15 -0.55 -6.96
C LEU A 239 16.28 0.97 -6.74
N GLY A 240 17.04 1.40 -5.74
CA GLY A 240 17.27 2.83 -5.48
C GLY A 240 16.14 3.53 -4.71
N PHE A 241 15.24 2.78 -4.08
CA PHE A 241 14.31 3.40 -3.14
C PHE A 241 15.07 3.90 -1.92
N LEU A 242 14.69 5.07 -1.46
CA LEU A 242 15.18 5.66 -0.23
C LEU A 242 14.31 5.20 0.95
N GLU A 243 14.94 4.79 2.02
CA GLU A 243 14.27 4.58 3.28
C GLU A 243 14.00 5.95 3.91
N ALA A 244 12.72 6.27 4.14
CA ALA A 244 12.34 7.54 4.73
C ALA A 244 12.79 7.63 6.20
N SER A 245 12.99 8.84 6.70
CA SER A 245 13.31 9.08 8.11
C SER A 245 12.13 8.84 9.06
N CYS A 246 10.91 8.74 8.53
CA CYS A 246 9.71 8.34 9.25
C CYS A 246 9.32 6.90 8.90
N GLN A 247 8.54 6.27 9.77
CA GLN A 247 7.99 4.94 9.54
C GLN A 247 6.52 5.04 9.14
N TRP A 248 6.01 3.99 8.52
CA TRP A 248 4.59 3.78 8.34
C TRP A 248 4.03 3.08 9.59
N HIS A 249 2.94 3.61 10.12
CA HIS A 249 2.28 3.12 11.32
C HIS A 249 0.86 2.69 10.99
N GLN A 250 0.43 1.57 11.57
CA GLN A 250 -0.94 1.09 11.52
C GLN A 250 -1.42 0.73 12.91
N TRP A 251 -2.54 1.29 13.30
CA TRP A 251 -3.28 0.94 14.50
C TRP A 251 -4.54 0.19 14.08
N THR A 252 -4.59 -1.11 14.38
CA THR A 252 -5.79 -1.93 14.15
C THR A 252 -6.64 -1.89 15.40
N CYS A 253 -7.88 -1.45 15.25
CA CYS A 253 -8.82 -1.17 16.31
C CYS A 253 -9.93 -2.21 16.33
N TYR A 254 -10.14 -2.83 17.49
CA TYR A 254 -11.11 -3.90 17.70
C TYR A 254 -12.11 -3.48 18.76
N PRO A 255 -13.37 -3.13 18.43
CA PRO A 255 -14.44 -2.95 19.40
C PRO A 255 -14.59 -4.20 20.26
N GLN A 256 -14.80 -4.04 21.58
CA GLN A 256 -14.85 -5.18 22.51
C GLN A 256 -15.93 -6.22 22.14
N ASN A 257 -17.05 -5.77 21.58
CA ASN A 257 -18.13 -6.65 21.12
C ASN A 257 -17.79 -7.41 19.82
N LEU A 258 -16.68 -7.08 19.16
CA LEU A 258 -16.22 -7.71 17.93
C LEU A 258 -14.87 -8.46 18.10
N VAL A 259 -14.31 -8.48 19.32
CA VAL A 259 -13.10 -9.26 19.62
C VAL A 259 -13.48 -10.74 19.57
N PRO A 260 -12.83 -11.59 18.78
CA PRO A 260 -13.01 -13.04 18.87
C PRO A 260 -12.64 -13.51 20.28
N LEU A 261 -13.50 -14.33 20.88
CA LEU A 261 -13.25 -14.99 22.16
C LEU A 261 -12.09 -15.97 22.03
#